data_149c5e7fade0676a0b55c9f26e360bab
#
_entry.id   149c5e7fade0676a0b55c9f26e360bab
#
_cell.length_a   1.000
_cell.length_b   1.000
_cell.length_c   1.000
_cell.angle_alpha   90.00
_cell.angle_beta   90.00
_cell.angle_gamma   90.00
#
_symmetry.space_group_name_H-M   'P 1'
#
loop_
_entity.id
_entity.type
_entity.pdbx_description
1 polymer ?
#
loop_
_entity_poly.entity_id
_entity_poly.type
_entity_poly.pdbx_seq_one_letter_code
_entity_poly.pdbx_strand_id
1 'polypeptide(L)'
;MGQLIDGVWHDTWYDTKSTGGRFKRTEAVWRNWVTADGSAGPTGNAGFAAERDRYHLYVSLACPWAHRTLLMRQLKGLEEMISVSVVHPLMLENGWTFDDDFPDATGDSLYQNEFLYQLYLHADPQYTGRVTVPVLWDKTQHTIVSNESADIIRMLNTAFDAQGARAGDYYPPELRDKIDELNGWIYDTVNNGVYKSGFATSQAAYDESVTALFHSLARLEQILGQHRYLTGDHLTEADLRLWTTLVRFDPVYVTHFKCDRHRISDYRNLSGFLRDIYQMPGIADTVNLPHIRHHYYCSHKTINPSGVISLGPAFDWDEPHGRG
;
A
#
# COMPACT_ATOMS: atom_id res chain seq x y z
N MET A 1 15.77 -4.94 -1.43
CA MET A 1 14.79 -5.17 -0.32
C MET A 1 15.35 -6.26 0.57
N GLY A 2 15.69 -5.93 1.78
CA GLY A 2 16.34 -6.84 2.71
C GLY A 2 15.47 -7.27 3.88
N GLN A 3 16.10 -7.86 4.88
CA GLN A 3 15.50 -8.29 6.13
C GLN A 3 16.48 -8.16 7.28
N LEU A 4 15.97 -8.05 8.47
CA LEU A 4 16.74 -8.22 9.70
C LEU A 4 16.73 -9.71 10.10
N ILE A 5 17.83 -10.21 10.61
CA ILE A 5 17.98 -11.53 11.23
C ILE A 5 18.73 -11.29 12.54
N ASP A 6 18.07 -11.58 13.67
CA ASP A 6 18.60 -11.33 15.02
C ASP A 6 19.20 -9.92 15.16
N GLY A 7 18.48 -8.93 14.65
CA GLY A 7 18.87 -7.51 14.70
C GLY A 7 19.94 -7.09 13.67
N VAL A 8 20.42 -7.98 12.82
CA VAL A 8 21.43 -7.68 11.80
C VAL A 8 20.78 -7.56 10.41
N TRP A 9 21.11 -6.47 9.70
CA TRP A 9 20.58 -6.23 8.35
C TRP A 9 21.24 -7.14 7.32
N HIS A 10 20.41 -7.74 6.46
CA HIS A 10 20.82 -8.57 5.32
C HIS A 10 20.09 -8.12 4.06
N ASP A 11 20.84 -7.76 3.02
CA ASP A 11 20.27 -7.51 1.68
C ASP A 11 19.95 -8.83 0.98
N THR A 12 18.81 -9.41 1.35
CA THR A 12 18.38 -10.72 0.84
C THR A 12 17.00 -10.61 0.20
N TRP A 13 16.94 -10.90 -1.10
CA TRP A 13 15.69 -10.96 -1.86
C TRP A 13 14.80 -12.16 -1.45
N TYR A 14 13.58 -12.18 -1.94
CA TYR A 14 12.69 -13.32 -1.76
C TYR A 14 13.23 -14.58 -2.47
N ASP A 15 13.12 -15.72 -1.83
CA ASP A 15 13.49 -17.00 -2.43
C ASP A 15 12.39 -17.47 -3.39
N THR A 16 12.64 -17.31 -4.68
CA THR A 16 11.77 -17.83 -5.74
C THR A 16 12.19 -19.20 -6.23
N LYS A 17 13.42 -19.68 -5.89
CA LYS A 17 13.93 -20.98 -6.34
C LYS A 17 13.19 -22.13 -5.67
N SER A 18 13.04 -22.09 -4.35
CA SER A 18 12.32 -23.14 -3.58
C SER A 18 10.82 -23.19 -3.90
N THR A 19 10.26 -22.13 -4.49
CA THR A 19 8.82 -22.02 -4.81
C THR A 19 8.49 -22.28 -6.28
N GLY A 20 9.45 -22.82 -7.06
CA GLY A 20 9.25 -23.06 -8.49
C GLY A 20 9.06 -21.78 -9.31
N GLY A 21 9.74 -20.72 -8.92
CA GLY A 21 9.70 -19.41 -9.59
C GLY A 21 8.59 -18.49 -9.10
N ARG A 22 7.82 -18.87 -8.08
CA ARG A 22 6.71 -18.06 -7.55
C ARG A 22 7.18 -17.09 -6.47
N PHE A 23 6.73 -15.84 -6.58
CA PHE A 23 6.88 -14.86 -5.52
C PHE A 23 5.88 -15.16 -4.38
N LYS A 24 6.38 -15.24 -3.14
CA LYS A 24 5.57 -15.36 -1.93
C LYS A 24 5.91 -14.23 -0.96
N ARG A 25 4.88 -13.49 -0.54
CA ARG A 25 5.01 -12.42 0.46
C ARG A 25 4.96 -13.01 1.87
N THR A 26 5.83 -12.52 2.77
CA THR A 26 5.75 -12.80 4.20
C THR A 26 4.69 -11.93 4.87
N GLU A 27 4.06 -12.44 5.91
CA GLU A 27 3.08 -11.68 6.69
C GLU A 27 3.76 -10.62 7.57
N ALA A 28 3.00 -9.57 7.91
CA ALA A 28 3.41 -8.56 8.86
C ALA A 28 3.45 -9.12 10.30
N VAL A 29 4.43 -8.69 11.09
CA VAL A 29 4.65 -9.21 12.45
C VAL A 29 3.98 -8.34 13.50
N TRP A 30 4.08 -7.01 13.38
CA TRP A 30 3.39 -6.11 14.31
C TRP A 30 1.94 -5.95 13.91
N ARG A 31 1.04 -6.40 14.78
CA ARG A 31 -0.41 -6.43 14.56
C ARG A 31 -1.18 -5.95 15.80
N ASN A 32 -0.63 -4.97 16.55
CA ASN A 32 -1.38 -4.26 17.59
C ASN A 32 -2.37 -3.26 16.96
N TRP A 33 -3.29 -2.75 17.79
CA TRP A 33 -4.36 -1.89 17.30
C TRP A 33 -4.46 -0.61 18.11
N VAL A 34 -4.60 0.51 17.41
CA VAL A 34 -5.12 1.75 18.00
C VAL A 34 -6.63 1.60 18.14
N THR A 35 -7.15 1.76 19.34
CA THR A 35 -8.58 1.77 19.64
C THR A 35 -8.96 3.08 20.35
N ALA A 36 -10.23 3.43 20.39
CA ALA A 36 -10.68 4.71 20.98
C ALA A 36 -10.22 4.90 22.43
N ASP A 37 -10.18 3.82 23.21
CA ASP A 37 -9.87 3.81 24.66
C ASP A 37 -8.57 3.08 25.01
N GLY A 38 -7.83 2.55 24.04
CA GLY A 38 -6.63 1.76 24.26
C GLY A 38 -6.87 0.30 24.65
N SER A 39 -8.10 -0.19 24.58
CA SER A 39 -8.42 -1.61 24.73
C SER A 39 -7.77 -2.46 23.64
N ALA A 40 -7.66 -3.78 23.84
CA ALA A 40 -7.13 -4.68 22.84
C ALA A 40 -8.04 -4.70 21.60
N GLY A 41 -7.43 -4.68 20.40
CA GLY A 41 -8.13 -4.89 19.12
C GLY A 41 -8.29 -6.39 18.81
N PRO A 42 -8.61 -6.70 17.53
CA PRO A 42 -8.74 -8.09 17.06
C PRO A 42 -7.48 -8.93 17.24
N THR A 43 -6.32 -8.30 17.22
CA THR A 43 -5.00 -8.93 17.38
C THR A 43 -4.10 -8.06 18.25
N GLY A 44 -3.01 -8.65 18.78
CA GLY A 44 -1.99 -7.95 19.55
C GLY A 44 -2.43 -7.56 20.97
N ASN A 45 -1.75 -6.57 21.54
CA ASN A 45 -1.89 -6.14 22.92
C ASN A 45 -2.66 -4.81 23.00
N ALA A 46 -3.29 -4.55 24.17
CA ALA A 46 -3.86 -3.27 24.55
C ALA A 46 -2.75 -2.21 24.82
N GLY A 47 -3.16 -0.96 24.96
CA GLY A 47 -2.29 0.15 25.38
C GLY A 47 -2.14 1.28 24.35
N PHE A 48 -2.79 1.18 23.20
CA PHE A 48 -2.69 2.14 22.13
C PHE A 48 -4.02 2.92 21.96
N ALA A 49 -4.28 3.84 22.90
CA ALA A 49 -5.46 4.72 22.80
C ALA A 49 -5.31 5.75 21.68
N ALA A 50 -6.42 6.05 20.99
CA ALA A 50 -6.44 7.10 19.99
C ALA A 50 -6.28 8.48 20.64
N GLU A 51 -5.14 9.11 20.42
CA GLU A 51 -4.79 10.44 20.94
C GLU A 51 -4.20 11.27 19.80
N ARG A 52 -4.54 12.57 19.78
CA ARG A 52 -3.96 13.51 18.82
C ARG A 52 -2.44 13.59 19.03
N ASP A 53 -1.69 13.69 17.95
CA ASP A 53 -0.23 13.81 17.92
C ASP A 53 0.57 12.66 18.55
N ARG A 54 -0.08 11.57 18.98
CA ARG A 54 0.60 10.42 19.55
C ARG A 54 1.25 9.54 18.48
N TYR A 55 0.61 9.40 17.32
CA TYR A 55 1.03 8.47 16.28
C TYR A 55 1.73 9.14 15.12
N HIS A 56 2.58 8.37 14.45
CA HIS A 56 3.32 8.78 13.27
C HIS A 56 3.30 7.66 12.22
N LEU A 57 3.13 8.02 10.95
CA LEU A 57 3.20 7.08 9.83
C LEU A 57 4.53 7.22 9.10
N TYR A 58 5.24 6.09 8.92
CA TYR A 58 6.34 6.00 7.98
C TYR A 58 5.86 5.34 6.70
N VAL A 59 6.04 6.00 5.58
CA VAL A 59 5.48 5.61 4.29
C VAL A 59 6.49 5.78 3.16
N SER A 60 6.24 5.06 2.05
CA SER A 60 6.78 5.39 0.74
C SER A 60 5.62 5.80 -0.16
N LEU A 61 5.74 6.93 -0.85
CA LEU A 61 4.73 7.36 -1.83
C LEU A 61 4.66 6.42 -3.05
N ALA A 62 5.69 5.61 -3.26
CA ALA A 62 5.68 4.58 -4.29
C ALA A 62 4.89 3.33 -3.88
N CYS A 63 4.79 3.02 -2.59
CA CYS A 63 4.24 1.76 -2.09
C CYS A 63 2.70 1.75 -2.10
N PRO A 64 2.02 0.79 -2.78
CA PRO A 64 0.56 0.72 -2.78
C PRO A 64 -0.03 0.37 -1.42
N TRP A 65 0.73 -0.36 -0.59
CA TRP A 65 0.29 -0.72 0.77
C TRP A 65 0.30 0.50 1.69
N ALA A 66 1.37 1.30 1.67
CA ALA A 66 1.45 2.56 2.42
C ALA A 66 0.43 3.59 1.91
N HIS A 67 0.17 3.62 0.60
CA HIS A 67 -0.81 4.53 0.00
C HIS A 67 -2.23 4.33 0.58
N ARG A 68 -2.63 3.09 0.94
CA ARG A 68 -3.91 2.84 1.64
C ARG A 68 -4.03 3.66 2.91
N THR A 69 -2.95 3.74 3.68
CA THR A 69 -2.95 4.47 4.96
C THR A 69 -3.00 5.98 4.76
N LEU A 70 -2.36 6.50 3.71
CA LEU A 70 -2.44 7.91 3.33
C LEU A 70 -3.86 8.28 2.85
N LEU A 71 -4.50 7.41 2.05
CA LEU A 71 -5.90 7.60 1.63
C LEU A 71 -6.84 7.67 2.82
N MET A 72 -6.75 6.72 3.74
CA MET A 72 -7.62 6.72 4.92
C MET A 72 -7.36 7.93 5.82
N ARG A 73 -6.09 8.31 6.01
CA ARG A 73 -5.69 9.52 6.73
C ARG A 73 -6.33 10.77 6.11
N GLN A 74 -6.30 10.90 4.78
CA GLN A 74 -6.92 11.99 4.03
C GLN A 74 -8.44 11.99 4.14
N LEU A 75 -9.08 10.85 3.91
CA LEU A 75 -10.53 10.72 3.94
C LEU A 75 -11.11 11.01 5.33
N LYS A 76 -10.40 10.62 6.38
CA LYS A 76 -10.80 10.84 7.77
C LYS A 76 -10.34 12.19 8.35
N GLY A 77 -9.60 13.01 7.58
CA GLY A 77 -9.12 14.33 8.02
C GLY A 77 -8.17 14.23 9.21
N LEU A 78 -7.23 13.28 9.17
CA LEU A 78 -6.28 12.98 10.26
C LEU A 78 -4.93 13.67 10.08
N GLU A 79 -4.78 14.59 9.11
CA GLU A 79 -3.51 15.21 8.75
C GLU A 79 -2.86 15.95 9.90
N GLU A 80 -3.69 16.63 10.71
CA GLU A 80 -3.27 17.37 11.90
C GLU A 80 -3.13 16.48 13.15
N MET A 81 -3.51 15.19 13.08
CA MET A 81 -3.51 14.27 14.22
C MET A 81 -2.41 13.22 14.13
N ILE A 82 -2.01 12.86 12.91
CA ILE A 82 -1.03 11.80 12.62
C ILE A 82 -0.02 12.36 11.64
N SER A 83 1.20 12.61 12.11
CA SER A 83 2.30 13.09 11.29
C SER A 83 2.86 11.99 10.37
N VAL A 84 3.62 12.37 9.35
CA VAL A 84 4.15 11.43 8.33
C VAL A 84 5.61 11.71 8.07
N SER A 85 6.42 10.65 7.95
CA SER A 85 7.73 10.68 7.32
C SER A 85 7.72 9.82 6.05
N VAL A 86 8.32 10.35 5.00
CA VAL A 86 8.37 9.74 3.67
C VAL A 86 9.79 9.28 3.38
N VAL A 87 9.97 7.98 3.14
CA VAL A 87 11.27 7.42 2.73
C VAL A 87 11.60 7.80 1.29
N HIS A 88 12.88 7.81 0.96
CA HIS A 88 13.38 8.00 -0.41
C HIS A 88 12.80 6.93 -1.35
N PRO A 89 12.47 7.25 -2.62
CA PRO A 89 11.89 6.27 -3.54
C PRO A 89 12.85 5.15 -3.93
N LEU A 90 14.18 5.36 -3.92
CA LEU A 90 15.14 4.28 -4.16
C LEU A 90 15.22 3.34 -2.95
N MET A 91 15.11 2.04 -3.25
CA MET A 91 15.25 0.97 -2.26
C MET A 91 16.28 -0.02 -2.79
N LEU A 92 17.53 0.17 -2.38
CA LEU A 92 18.69 -0.62 -2.83
C LEU A 92 19.18 -1.56 -1.71
N GLU A 93 20.51 -1.73 -1.59
CA GLU A 93 21.16 -2.69 -0.67
C GLU A 93 20.84 -2.45 0.81
N ASN A 94 20.61 -1.18 1.20
CA ASN A 94 20.23 -0.82 2.57
C ASN A 94 18.71 -0.77 2.80
N GLY A 95 17.93 -1.24 1.84
CA GLY A 95 16.46 -1.16 1.90
C GLY A 95 15.95 0.27 1.71
N TRP A 96 14.96 0.66 2.49
CA TRP A 96 14.43 2.03 2.49
C TRP A 96 15.35 2.96 3.25
N THR A 97 15.70 4.12 2.64
CA THR A 97 16.52 5.17 3.25
C THR A 97 15.67 6.39 3.58
N PHE A 98 16.18 7.22 4.48
CA PHE A 98 15.61 8.51 4.83
C PHE A 98 16.34 9.68 4.18
N ASP A 99 17.02 9.44 3.05
CA ASP A 99 17.58 10.52 2.25
C ASP A 99 16.46 11.47 1.79
N ASP A 100 16.71 12.76 1.86
CA ASP A 100 15.75 13.82 1.53
C ASP A 100 16.11 14.59 0.24
N ASP A 101 17.03 14.05 -0.55
CA ASP A 101 17.50 14.62 -1.81
C ASP A 101 16.59 14.35 -3.02
N PHE A 102 15.44 13.71 -2.79
CA PHE A 102 14.40 13.53 -3.80
C PHE A 102 13.12 14.31 -3.42
N PRO A 103 12.44 14.98 -4.38
CA PRO A 103 11.23 15.75 -4.10
C PRO A 103 10.20 14.93 -3.32
N ASP A 104 9.61 15.51 -2.27
CA ASP A 104 8.62 14.91 -1.36
C ASP A 104 9.16 13.78 -0.46
N ALA A 105 10.43 13.41 -0.51
CA ALA A 105 11.08 12.66 0.55
C ALA A 105 11.36 13.62 1.73
N THR A 106 11.09 13.18 2.97
CA THR A 106 11.12 14.09 4.14
C THR A 106 12.23 13.78 5.15
N GLY A 107 12.92 12.66 4.97
CA GLY A 107 13.76 12.14 6.03
C GLY A 107 12.98 11.58 7.22
N ASP A 108 13.68 11.12 8.25
CA ASP A 108 13.09 10.70 9.52
C ASP A 108 12.99 11.90 10.48
N SER A 109 11.81 12.45 10.63
CA SER A 109 11.55 13.63 11.46
C SER A 109 11.60 13.35 12.98
N LEU A 110 11.57 12.09 13.40
CA LEU A 110 11.51 11.73 14.83
C LEU A 110 12.88 11.36 15.42
N TYR A 111 13.66 10.54 14.72
CA TYR A 111 14.90 9.96 15.24
C TYR A 111 16.12 10.28 14.40
N GLN A 112 15.95 10.89 13.22
CA GLN A 112 17.03 11.17 12.25
C GLN A 112 17.80 9.90 11.84
N ASN A 113 17.09 8.78 11.73
CA ASN A 113 17.65 7.55 11.20
C ASN A 113 18.05 7.73 9.73
N GLU A 114 19.11 7.04 9.30
CA GLU A 114 19.48 6.95 7.88
C GLU A 114 18.66 5.91 7.12
N PHE A 115 18.27 4.82 7.82
CA PHE A 115 17.60 3.66 7.23
C PHE A 115 16.35 3.25 8.01
N LEU A 116 15.33 2.81 7.32
CA LEU A 116 14.08 2.37 7.94
C LEU A 116 14.29 1.16 8.88
N TYR A 117 15.26 0.28 8.63
CA TYR A 117 15.52 -0.85 9.51
C TYR A 117 15.98 -0.43 10.92
N GLN A 118 16.57 0.75 11.07
CA GLN A 118 16.94 1.29 12.38
C GLN A 118 15.71 1.59 13.24
N LEU A 119 14.59 2.03 12.61
CA LEU A 119 13.32 2.21 13.29
C LEU A 119 12.79 0.87 13.84
N TYR A 120 12.93 -0.22 13.10
CA TYR A 120 12.53 -1.56 13.55
C TYR A 120 13.38 -2.01 14.74
N LEU A 121 14.68 -1.68 14.75
CA LEU A 121 15.59 -1.96 15.86
C LEU A 121 15.31 -1.12 17.10
N HIS A 122 14.73 0.08 16.97
CA HIS A 122 14.21 0.81 18.13
C HIS A 122 13.04 0.08 18.80
N ALA A 123 12.17 -0.56 18.03
CA ALA A 123 11.03 -1.31 18.56
C ALA A 123 11.44 -2.68 19.14
N ASP A 124 12.37 -3.38 18.46
CA ASP A 124 12.91 -4.68 18.89
C ASP A 124 14.36 -4.83 18.39
N PRO A 125 15.37 -4.69 19.26
CA PRO A 125 16.78 -4.83 18.87
C PRO A 125 17.17 -6.21 18.34
N GLN A 126 16.37 -7.25 18.55
CA GLN A 126 16.61 -8.61 18.05
C GLN A 126 15.63 -9.02 16.95
N TYR A 127 14.94 -8.05 16.36
CA TYR A 127 13.94 -8.33 15.32
C TYR A 127 14.48 -9.20 14.20
N THR A 128 13.70 -10.22 13.83
CA THR A 128 13.90 -11.04 12.64
C THR A 128 12.68 -10.94 11.73
N GLY A 129 12.87 -10.40 10.53
CA GLY A 129 11.80 -10.26 9.54
C GLY A 129 12.06 -9.18 8.49
N ARG A 130 11.11 -9.01 7.58
CA ARG A 130 11.19 -7.98 6.53
C ARG A 130 10.95 -6.59 7.11
N VAL A 131 11.69 -5.62 6.59
CA VAL A 131 11.51 -4.19 6.90
C VAL A 131 10.68 -3.55 5.77
N THR A 132 9.47 -3.15 6.11
CA THR A 132 8.47 -2.72 5.14
C THR A 132 7.80 -1.42 5.54
N VAL A 133 7.10 -0.78 4.60
CA VAL A 133 6.18 0.33 4.82
C VAL A 133 4.77 -0.11 4.38
N PRO A 134 3.68 0.41 5.00
CA PRO A 134 3.66 1.44 6.04
C PRO A 134 4.12 0.91 7.41
N VAL A 135 4.51 1.83 8.28
CA VAL A 135 4.65 1.59 9.72
C VAL A 135 3.83 2.63 10.48
N LEU A 136 2.92 2.18 11.33
CA LEU A 136 2.26 3.03 12.32
C LEU A 136 3.06 2.96 13.62
N TRP A 137 3.65 4.08 13.99
CA TRP A 137 4.55 4.24 15.14
C TRP A 137 3.85 4.94 16.29
N ASP A 138 4.03 4.47 17.52
CA ASP A 138 3.62 5.15 18.75
C ASP A 138 4.79 5.94 19.32
N LYS A 139 4.69 7.27 19.29
CA LYS A 139 5.73 8.19 19.81
C LYS A 139 5.84 8.15 21.35
N THR A 140 4.79 7.74 22.05
CA THR A 140 4.76 7.65 23.50
C THR A 140 5.43 6.38 24.02
N GLN A 141 5.16 5.25 23.37
CA GLN A 141 5.73 3.95 23.75
C GLN A 141 7.03 3.61 23.01
N HIS A 142 7.42 4.43 22.03
CA HIS A 142 8.61 4.22 21.18
C HIS A 142 8.62 2.82 20.55
N THR A 143 7.50 2.44 19.94
CA THR A 143 7.33 1.11 19.32
C THR A 143 6.45 1.15 18.09
N ILE A 144 6.55 0.08 17.28
CA ILE A 144 5.65 -0.16 16.15
C ILE A 144 4.32 -0.65 16.68
N VAL A 145 3.22 0.02 16.34
CA VAL A 145 1.86 -0.46 16.60
C VAL A 145 1.53 -1.55 15.57
N SER A 146 1.63 -1.21 14.30
CA SER A 146 1.33 -2.12 13.19
C SER A 146 2.13 -1.76 11.94
N ASN A 147 2.52 -2.79 11.17
CA ASN A 147 3.05 -2.66 9.83
C ASN A 147 2.17 -3.41 8.79
N GLU A 148 0.91 -3.69 9.15
CA GLU A 148 -0.09 -4.24 8.23
C GLU A 148 -1.07 -3.16 7.77
N SER A 149 -1.01 -2.81 6.51
CA SER A 149 -1.84 -1.73 5.95
C SER A 149 -3.33 -1.95 6.08
N ALA A 150 -3.79 -3.21 5.99
CA ALA A 150 -5.21 -3.56 6.11
C ALA A 150 -5.74 -3.32 7.53
N ASP A 151 -4.91 -3.55 8.56
CA ASP A 151 -5.27 -3.25 9.94
C ASP A 151 -5.21 -1.74 10.21
N ILE A 152 -4.15 -1.08 9.72
CA ILE A 152 -3.97 0.36 9.93
C ILE A 152 -5.16 1.15 9.37
N ILE A 153 -5.65 0.84 8.16
CA ILE A 153 -6.80 1.57 7.60
C ILE A 153 -8.07 1.36 8.44
N ARG A 154 -8.29 0.19 9.03
CA ARG A 154 -9.42 -0.07 9.92
C ARG A 154 -9.28 0.67 11.25
N MET A 155 -8.07 0.79 11.81
CA MET A 155 -7.81 1.64 12.96
C MET A 155 -8.15 3.09 12.67
N LEU A 156 -7.61 3.64 11.56
CA LEU A 156 -7.84 5.03 11.17
C LEU A 156 -9.30 5.33 10.80
N ASN A 157 -10.06 4.32 10.39
CA ASN A 157 -11.46 4.45 10.02
C ASN A 157 -12.36 4.93 11.18
N THR A 158 -12.12 4.45 12.41
CA THR A 158 -13.06 4.70 13.53
C THR A 158 -12.40 5.10 14.85
N ALA A 159 -11.13 4.73 15.10
CA ALA A 159 -10.53 4.95 16.41
C ALA A 159 -10.47 6.44 16.81
N PHE A 160 -10.32 7.33 15.84
CA PHE A 160 -10.15 8.78 16.06
C PHE A 160 -11.45 9.58 15.99
N ASP A 161 -12.62 8.95 15.89
CA ASP A 161 -13.89 9.65 15.74
C ASP A 161 -14.16 10.61 16.93
N ALA A 162 -13.87 10.17 18.15
CA ALA A 162 -13.98 11.01 19.35
C ALA A 162 -12.91 12.12 19.42
N GLN A 163 -11.86 12.04 18.63
CA GLN A 163 -10.80 13.06 18.51
C GLN A 163 -11.09 14.12 17.46
N GLY A 164 -12.23 14.03 16.77
CA GLY A 164 -12.66 14.97 15.74
C GLY A 164 -12.30 14.56 14.32
N ALA A 165 -12.10 13.27 14.08
CA ALA A 165 -11.97 12.75 12.71
C ALA A 165 -13.23 13.05 11.88
N ARG A 166 -13.05 13.18 10.57
CA ARG A 166 -14.18 13.41 9.65
C ARG A 166 -15.13 12.20 9.69
N ALA A 167 -16.43 12.47 9.70
CA ALA A 167 -17.45 11.43 9.67
C ALA A 167 -17.35 10.55 8.42
N GLY A 168 -17.72 9.29 8.55
CA GLY A 168 -17.72 8.27 7.51
C GLY A 168 -17.16 6.95 8.04
N ASP A 169 -17.80 5.85 7.63
CA ASP A 169 -17.36 4.49 7.93
C ASP A 169 -17.15 3.74 6.60
N TYR A 170 -15.90 3.36 6.33
CA TYR A 170 -15.49 2.64 5.12
C TYR A 170 -15.48 1.11 5.29
N TYR A 171 -15.87 0.64 6.49
CA TYR A 171 -16.05 -0.78 6.81
C TYR A 171 -17.31 -0.99 7.67
N PRO A 172 -18.49 -0.52 7.17
CA PRO A 172 -19.71 -0.53 7.95
C PRO A 172 -20.20 -1.96 8.20
N PRO A 173 -20.81 -2.24 9.39
CA PRO A 173 -21.16 -3.59 9.82
C PRO A 173 -21.96 -4.40 8.81
N GLU A 174 -22.90 -3.77 8.12
CA GLU A 174 -23.80 -4.41 7.16
C GLU A 174 -23.13 -4.84 5.85
N LEU A 175 -21.93 -4.33 5.55
CA LEU A 175 -21.16 -4.65 4.34
C LEU A 175 -19.91 -5.49 4.61
N ARG A 176 -19.58 -5.78 5.87
CA ARG A 176 -18.29 -6.43 6.25
C ARG A 176 -18.05 -7.75 5.54
N ASP A 177 -19.05 -8.64 5.53
CA ASP A 177 -18.91 -9.95 4.88
C ASP A 177 -18.61 -9.80 3.38
N LYS A 178 -19.29 -8.88 2.71
CA LYS A 178 -19.06 -8.59 1.29
C LYS A 178 -17.69 -7.93 1.03
N ILE A 179 -17.30 -6.99 1.88
CA ILE A 179 -15.99 -6.34 1.83
C ILE A 179 -14.88 -7.38 2.03
N ASP A 180 -14.99 -8.25 3.01
CA ASP A 180 -13.98 -9.26 3.32
C ASP A 180 -13.88 -10.33 2.22
N GLU A 181 -15.01 -10.75 1.63
CA GLU A 181 -15.01 -11.61 0.44
C GLU A 181 -14.25 -10.95 -0.72
N LEU A 182 -14.58 -9.70 -1.05
CA LEU A 182 -13.92 -8.95 -2.12
C LEU A 182 -12.42 -8.79 -1.84
N ASN A 183 -12.07 -8.38 -0.62
CA ASN A 183 -10.70 -8.20 -0.20
C ASN A 183 -9.88 -9.50 -0.32
N GLY A 184 -10.47 -10.65 -0.03
CA GLY A 184 -9.79 -11.95 -0.07
C GLY A 184 -9.25 -12.27 -1.48
N TRP A 185 -10.11 -12.30 -2.49
CA TRP A 185 -9.67 -12.65 -3.84
C TRP A 185 -8.94 -11.50 -4.55
N ILE A 186 -9.33 -10.23 -4.32
CA ILE A 186 -8.63 -9.06 -4.88
C ILE A 186 -7.20 -9.00 -4.35
N TYR A 187 -6.99 -9.26 -3.05
CA TYR A 187 -5.66 -9.30 -2.46
C TYR A 187 -4.77 -10.31 -3.16
N ASP A 188 -5.27 -11.54 -3.35
CA ASP A 188 -4.47 -12.62 -3.92
C ASP A 188 -4.18 -12.44 -5.41
N THR A 189 -5.20 -12.07 -6.19
CA THR A 189 -5.14 -12.10 -7.66
C THR A 189 -4.84 -10.76 -8.31
N VAL A 190 -5.09 -9.64 -7.60
CA VAL A 190 -4.83 -8.28 -8.12
C VAL A 190 -3.71 -7.61 -7.35
N ASN A 191 -3.90 -7.34 -6.04
CA ASN A 191 -2.91 -6.57 -5.27
C ASN A 191 -1.55 -7.30 -5.20
N ASN A 192 -1.53 -8.60 -4.88
CA ASN A 192 -0.35 -9.45 -5.00
C ASN A 192 -0.14 -9.99 -6.40
N GLY A 193 -1.20 -10.11 -7.21
CA GLY A 193 -1.15 -10.65 -8.56
C GLY A 193 -0.15 -9.93 -9.46
N VAL A 194 -0.11 -8.61 -9.42
CA VAL A 194 0.87 -7.80 -10.17
C VAL A 194 2.31 -8.10 -9.72
N TYR A 195 2.55 -8.33 -8.42
CA TYR A 195 3.86 -8.70 -7.89
C TYR A 195 4.23 -10.16 -8.21
N LYS A 196 3.25 -11.08 -8.13
CA LYS A 196 3.44 -12.48 -8.53
C LYS A 196 3.84 -12.57 -10.01
N SER A 197 3.23 -11.74 -10.87
CA SER A 197 3.58 -11.66 -12.29
C SER A 197 4.96 -11.03 -12.51
N GLY A 198 5.21 -9.86 -11.88
CA GLY A 198 6.43 -9.09 -12.08
C GLY A 198 7.70 -9.77 -11.54
N PHE A 199 7.60 -10.48 -10.44
CA PHE A 199 8.72 -11.17 -9.79
C PHE A 199 8.77 -12.67 -10.09
N ALA A 200 7.93 -13.18 -10.99
CA ALA A 200 8.03 -14.56 -11.46
C ALA A 200 9.40 -14.80 -12.09
N THR A 201 10.04 -15.93 -11.74
CA THR A 201 11.32 -16.35 -12.31
C THR A 201 11.19 -17.62 -13.16
N SER A 202 9.95 -18.08 -13.43
CA SER A 202 9.64 -19.14 -14.40
C SER A 202 8.42 -18.74 -15.23
N GLN A 203 8.37 -19.22 -16.48
CA GLN A 203 7.25 -18.95 -17.39
C GLN A 203 5.94 -19.45 -16.80
N ALA A 204 5.91 -20.66 -16.23
CA ALA A 204 4.71 -21.23 -15.63
C ALA A 204 4.16 -20.38 -14.46
N ALA A 205 5.02 -19.83 -13.60
CA ALA A 205 4.61 -18.97 -12.50
C ALA A 205 4.05 -17.62 -13.01
N TYR A 206 4.64 -17.07 -14.07
CA TYR A 206 4.13 -15.86 -14.73
C TYR A 206 2.76 -16.13 -15.38
N ASP A 207 2.63 -17.16 -16.20
CA ASP A 207 1.40 -17.49 -16.91
C ASP A 207 0.22 -17.71 -15.96
N GLU A 208 0.46 -18.43 -14.85
CA GLU A 208 -0.50 -18.66 -13.79
C GLU A 208 -1.00 -17.32 -13.18
N SER A 209 -0.06 -16.48 -12.75
CA SER A 209 -0.39 -15.25 -12.03
C SER A 209 -1.01 -14.18 -12.94
N VAL A 210 -0.47 -13.98 -14.15
CA VAL A 210 -1.01 -12.98 -15.08
C VAL A 210 -2.39 -13.37 -15.61
N THR A 211 -2.65 -14.67 -15.76
CA THR A 211 -3.97 -15.16 -16.18
C THR A 211 -5.01 -14.91 -15.08
N ALA A 212 -4.71 -15.24 -13.83
CA ALA A 212 -5.59 -14.97 -12.70
C ALA A 212 -5.85 -13.46 -12.51
N LEU A 213 -4.81 -12.63 -12.69
CA LEU A 213 -4.92 -11.17 -12.64
C LEU A 213 -5.95 -10.65 -13.64
N PHE A 214 -5.83 -11.00 -14.91
CA PHE A 214 -6.71 -10.48 -15.96
C PHE A 214 -8.13 -11.06 -15.89
N HIS A 215 -8.32 -12.30 -15.41
CA HIS A 215 -9.67 -12.79 -15.08
C HIS A 215 -10.33 -11.95 -13.98
N SER A 216 -9.55 -11.56 -12.96
CA SER A 216 -10.05 -10.72 -11.87
C SER A 216 -10.34 -9.29 -12.33
N LEU A 217 -9.52 -8.69 -13.19
CA LEU A 217 -9.81 -7.37 -13.78
C LEU A 217 -11.09 -7.40 -14.62
N ALA A 218 -11.32 -8.47 -15.41
CA ALA A 218 -12.57 -8.64 -16.17
C ALA A 218 -13.80 -8.79 -15.24
N ARG A 219 -13.66 -9.50 -14.11
CA ARG A 219 -14.73 -9.59 -13.09
C ARG A 219 -15.01 -8.23 -12.45
N LEU A 220 -13.97 -7.47 -12.11
CA LEU A 220 -14.10 -6.13 -11.56
C LEU A 220 -14.76 -5.15 -12.54
N GLU A 221 -14.40 -5.22 -13.82
CA GLU A 221 -15.04 -4.43 -14.89
C GLU A 221 -16.55 -4.68 -14.95
N GLN A 222 -16.99 -5.96 -14.78
CA GLN A 222 -18.41 -6.31 -14.75
C GLN A 222 -19.12 -5.77 -13.50
N ILE A 223 -18.51 -5.92 -12.30
CA ILE A 223 -19.07 -5.41 -11.04
C ILE A 223 -19.26 -3.89 -11.14
N LEU A 224 -18.22 -3.19 -11.58
CA LEU A 224 -18.22 -1.73 -11.71
C LEU A 224 -19.10 -1.24 -12.87
N GLY A 225 -19.48 -2.10 -13.79
CA GLY A 225 -20.51 -1.82 -14.82
C GLY A 225 -21.94 -1.79 -14.27
N GLN A 226 -22.16 -2.37 -13.09
CA GLN A 226 -23.47 -2.44 -12.43
C GLN A 226 -23.61 -1.49 -11.24
N HIS A 227 -22.48 -1.15 -10.60
CA HIS A 227 -22.43 -0.36 -9.38
C HIS A 227 -21.34 0.72 -9.49
N ARG A 228 -21.51 1.84 -8.79
CA ARG A 228 -20.51 2.89 -8.72
C ARG A 228 -19.23 2.39 -8.04
N TYR A 229 -19.35 1.64 -6.93
CA TYR A 229 -18.26 1.06 -6.15
C TYR A 229 -18.45 -0.46 -6.02
N LEU A 230 -17.44 -1.16 -5.52
CA LEU A 230 -17.42 -2.63 -5.45
C LEU A 230 -18.57 -3.22 -4.63
N THR A 231 -19.04 -2.49 -3.62
CA THR A 231 -20.12 -2.94 -2.73
C THR A 231 -21.49 -2.34 -3.05
N GLY A 232 -21.57 -1.40 -4.00
CA GLY A 232 -22.80 -0.68 -4.36
C GLY A 232 -22.53 0.81 -4.58
N ASP A 233 -23.30 1.68 -3.90
CA ASP A 233 -23.25 3.13 -4.09
C ASP A 233 -22.31 3.84 -3.08
N HIS A 234 -21.78 3.12 -2.11
CA HIS A 234 -20.92 3.66 -1.07
C HIS A 234 -19.48 3.20 -1.23
N LEU A 235 -18.55 4.15 -1.15
CA LEU A 235 -17.11 3.89 -1.12
C LEU A 235 -16.75 3.12 0.16
N THR A 236 -16.01 2.03 0.01
CA THR A 236 -15.57 1.18 1.12
C THR A 236 -14.06 0.91 1.07
N GLU A 237 -13.51 0.31 2.11
CA GLU A 237 -12.08 -0.08 2.13
C GLU A 237 -11.72 -1.04 0.99
N ALA A 238 -12.66 -1.82 0.47
CA ALA A 238 -12.40 -2.71 -0.68
C ALA A 238 -12.01 -1.90 -1.92
N ASP A 239 -12.70 -0.78 -2.15
CA ASP A 239 -12.39 0.15 -3.24
C ASP A 239 -11.01 0.79 -3.06
N LEU A 240 -10.71 1.27 -1.87
CA LEU A 240 -9.43 1.91 -1.55
C LEU A 240 -8.26 0.94 -1.73
N ARG A 241 -8.42 -0.30 -1.28
CA ARG A 241 -7.40 -1.35 -1.39
C ARG A 241 -7.14 -1.78 -2.84
N LEU A 242 -8.18 -1.82 -3.67
CA LEU A 242 -8.05 -2.05 -5.11
C LEU A 242 -7.39 -0.85 -5.78
N TRP A 243 -7.89 0.34 -5.52
CA TRP A 243 -7.52 1.58 -6.21
C TRP A 243 -6.02 1.87 -6.16
N THR A 244 -5.37 1.64 -5.02
CA THR A 244 -3.92 1.87 -4.88
C THR A 244 -3.07 1.00 -5.81
N THR A 245 -3.56 -0.16 -6.21
CA THR A 245 -2.93 -1.01 -7.24
C THR A 245 -3.21 -0.46 -8.63
N LEU A 246 -4.47 -0.07 -8.91
CA LEU A 246 -4.87 0.40 -10.23
C LEU A 246 -4.19 1.71 -10.63
N VAL A 247 -3.97 2.64 -9.70
CA VAL A 247 -3.27 3.91 -9.96
C VAL A 247 -1.82 3.69 -10.45
N ARG A 248 -1.22 2.55 -10.13
CA ARG A 248 0.13 2.14 -10.55
C ARG A 248 0.15 1.25 -11.79
N PHE A 249 -1.02 0.80 -12.24
CA PHE A 249 -1.10 -0.25 -13.24
C PHE A 249 -0.52 0.19 -14.58
N ASP A 250 -1.09 1.21 -15.17
CA ASP A 250 -0.64 1.72 -16.48
C ASP A 250 0.77 2.31 -16.45
N PRO A 251 1.15 3.17 -15.46
CA PRO A 251 2.48 3.77 -15.46
C PRO A 251 3.62 2.80 -15.12
N VAL A 252 3.33 1.67 -14.46
CA VAL A 252 4.35 0.74 -13.98
C VAL A 252 4.07 -0.71 -14.36
N TYR A 253 2.96 -1.30 -13.91
CA TYR A 253 2.78 -2.75 -13.96
C TYR A 253 2.65 -3.29 -15.38
N VAL A 254 2.08 -2.53 -16.29
CA VAL A 254 2.01 -2.87 -17.73
C VAL A 254 3.40 -3.14 -18.26
N THR A 255 4.32 -2.20 -18.12
CA THR A 255 5.66 -2.30 -18.72
C THR A 255 6.63 -3.08 -17.83
N HIS A 256 6.74 -2.68 -16.55
CA HIS A 256 7.78 -3.19 -15.65
C HIS A 256 7.49 -4.62 -15.19
N PHE A 257 6.24 -4.95 -14.90
CA PHE A 257 5.82 -6.26 -14.42
C PHE A 257 5.20 -7.15 -15.49
N LYS A 258 5.20 -6.69 -16.75
CA LYS A 258 4.63 -7.43 -17.90
C LYS A 258 3.14 -7.79 -17.70
N CYS A 259 2.39 -6.92 -17.00
CA CYS A 259 0.94 -7.04 -16.88
C CYS A 259 0.26 -6.34 -18.07
N ASP A 260 0.57 -6.79 -19.29
CA ASP A 260 0.43 -6.02 -20.54
C ASP A 260 -0.64 -6.53 -21.52
N ARG A 261 -1.54 -7.45 -21.07
CA ARG A 261 -2.66 -7.88 -21.94
C ARG A 261 -3.64 -6.74 -22.23
N HIS A 262 -3.94 -5.92 -21.21
CA HIS A 262 -4.75 -4.71 -21.32
C HIS A 262 -4.24 -3.69 -20.29
N ARG A 263 -4.39 -2.41 -20.59
CA ARG A 263 -4.19 -1.29 -19.66
C ARG A 263 -5.48 -1.06 -18.89
N ILE A 264 -5.41 -0.38 -17.73
CA ILE A 264 -6.65 0.06 -17.06
C ILE A 264 -7.42 1.05 -17.94
N SER A 265 -6.72 1.88 -18.72
CA SER A 265 -7.33 2.79 -19.69
C SER A 265 -8.12 2.08 -20.81
N ASP A 266 -7.90 0.80 -21.04
CA ASP A 266 -8.65 0.02 -22.04
C ASP A 266 -10.01 -0.49 -21.50
N TYR A 267 -10.24 -0.40 -20.18
CA TYR A 267 -11.48 -0.80 -19.51
C TYR A 267 -12.33 0.43 -19.20
N ARG A 268 -13.58 0.44 -19.67
CA ARG A 268 -14.47 1.59 -19.48
C ARG A 268 -14.79 1.85 -17.99
N ASN A 269 -15.17 0.81 -17.27
CA ASN A 269 -15.66 0.96 -15.90
C ASN A 269 -14.50 1.08 -14.90
N LEU A 270 -13.43 0.31 -15.07
CA LEU A 270 -12.23 0.42 -14.23
C LEU A 270 -11.54 1.79 -14.40
N SER A 271 -11.44 2.30 -15.62
CA SER A 271 -10.86 3.63 -15.84
C SER A 271 -11.72 4.74 -15.24
N GLY A 272 -13.05 4.64 -15.42
CA GLY A 272 -14.00 5.56 -14.77
C GLY A 272 -13.93 5.49 -13.23
N PHE A 273 -13.86 4.29 -12.65
CA PHE A 273 -13.66 4.08 -11.21
C PHE A 273 -12.34 4.68 -10.71
N LEU A 274 -11.28 4.51 -11.48
CA LEU A 274 -9.96 5.06 -11.14
C LEU A 274 -10.00 6.60 -11.06
N ARG A 275 -10.66 7.26 -12.04
CA ARG A 275 -10.87 8.71 -12.06
C ARG A 275 -11.82 9.19 -10.97
N ASP A 276 -12.93 8.47 -10.74
CA ASP A 276 -13.94 8.84 -9.73
C ASP A 276 -13.29 9.04 -8.35
N ILE A 277 -12.45 8.10 -7.93
CA ILE A 277 -11.74 8.21 -6.65
C ILE A 277 -10.62 9.26 -6.73
N TYR A 278 -9.86 9.32 -7.83
CA TYR A 278 -8.80 10.32 -8.00
C TYR A 278 -9.30 11.76 -7.88
N GLN A 279 -10.48 12.03 -8.44
CA GLN A 279 -11.11 13.37 -8.48
C GLN A 279 -11.81 13.75 -7.17
N MET A 280 -11.84 12.86 -6.16
CA MET A 280 -12.32 13.21 -4.83
C MET A 280 -11.39 14.23 -4.17
N PRO A 281 -11.92 15.19 -3.37
CA PRO A 281 -11.11 16.22 -2.73
C PRO A 281 -9.92 15.65 -1.93
N GLY A 282 -8.72 16.10 -2.26
CA GLY A 282 -7.47 15.74 -1.57
C GLY A 282 -6.90 14.35 -1.93
N ILE A 283 -7.59 13.53 -2.73
CA ILE A 283 -7.07 12.19 -3.10
C ILE A 283 -5.94 12.32 -4.13
N ALA A 284 -6.06 13.20 -5.11
CA ALA A 284 -5.01 13.46 -6.09
C ALA A 284 -3.66 13.80 -5.43
N ASP A 285 -3.68 14.53 -4.33
CA ASP A 285 -2.48 14.95 -3.57
C ASP A 285 -1.75 13.76 -2.93
N THR A 286 -2.40 12.60 -2.81
CA THR A 286 -1.78 11.37 -2.32
C THR A 286 -1.02 10.58 -3.40
N VAL A 287 -1.15 10.98 -4.68
CA VAL A 287 -0.55 10.29 -5.81
C VAL A 287 0.74 10.97 -6.24
N ASN A 288 1.87 10.29 -6.09
CA ASN A 288 3.16 10.80 -6.53
C ASN A 288 3.76 9.89 -7.63
N LEU A 289 3.47 10.21 -8.89
CA LEU A 289 3.96 9.45 -10.04
C LEU A 289 5.49 9.45 -10.17
N PRO A 290 6.23 10.55 -9.88
CA PRO A 290 7.68 10.54 -9.83
C PRO A 290 8.23 9.50 -8.86
N HIS A 291 7.77 9.46 -7.60
CA HIS A 291 8.15 8.43 -6.62
C HIS A 291 7.84 7.03 -7.09
N ILE A 292 6.61 6.82 -7.61
CA ILE A 292 6.15 5.52 -8.11
C ILE A 292 7.08 5.01 -9.22
N ARG A 293 7.30 5.82 -10.27
CA ARG A 293 8.15 5.41 -11.39
C ARG A 293 9.60 5.21 -10.96
N HIS A 294 10.15 6.14 -10.19
CA HIS A 294 11.54 6.06 -9.76
C HIS A 294 11.79 4.80 -8.92
N HIS A 295 10.92 4.51 -7.97
CA HIS A 295 11.03 3.30 -7.15
C HIS A 295 11.04 2.03 -8.01
N TYR A 296 10.01 1.79 -8.80
CA TYR A 296 9.89 0.53 -9.52
C TYR A 296 10.99 0.34 -10.56
N TYR A 297 11.25 1.34 -11.39
CA TYR A 297 12.21 1.19 -12.48
C TYR A 297 13.66 1.23 -12.02
N CYS A 298 13.99 1.91 -10.92
CA CYS A 298 15.37 2.07 -10.46
C CYS A 298 15.77 1.13 -9.32
N SER A 299 14.81 0.59 -8.54
CA SER A 299 15.13 -0.30 -7.41
C SER A 299 15.18 -1.78 -7.80
N HIS A 300 14.41 -2.22 -8.80
CA HIS A 300 14.29 -3.63 -9.18
C HIS A 300 15.32 -4.02 -10.26
N LYS A 301 16.59 -4.04 -9.89
CA LYS A 301 17.72 -4.29 -10.82
C LYS A 301 17.66 -5.64 -11.54
N THR A 302 16.99 -6.65 -10.98
CA THR A 302 16.79 -7.95 -11.64
C THR A 302 15.77 -7.88 -12.79
N ILE A 303 14.87 -6.91 -12.78
CA ILE A 303 13.85 -6.71 -13.83
C ILE A 303 14.34 -5.64 -14.82
N ASN A 304 14.87 -4.54 -14.31
CA ASN A 304 15.32 -3.39 -15.09
C ASN A 304 16.77 -2.99 -14.70
N PRO A 305 17.78 -3.73 -15.17
CA PRO A 305 19.18 -3.51 -14.76
C PRO A 305 19.72 -2.15 -15.20
N SER A 306 19.20 -1.57 -16.29
CA SER A 306 19.63 -0.26 -16.78
C SER A 306 19.16 0.91 -15.91
N GLY A 307 18.09 0.74 -15.14
CA GLY A 307 17.45 1.82 -14.38
C GLY A 307 16.74 2.86 -15.26
N VAL A 308 16.58 2.61 -16.57
CA VAL A 308 15.82 3.52 -17.46
C VAL A 308 14.35 3.50 -17.08
N ILE A 309 13.79 4.69 -16.86
CA ILE A 309 12.40 4.87 -16.47
C ILE A 309 11.53 4.96 -17.71
N SER A 310 10.57 4.03 -17.86
CA SER A 310 9.59 4.09 -18.94
C SER A 310 8.67 5.30 -18.77
N LEU A 311 8.34 5.96 -19.86
CA LEU A 311 7.30 7.01 -19.88
C LEU A 311 5.91 6.40 -19.64
N GLY A 312 5.74 5.12 -19.94
CA GLY A 312 4.52 4.35 -19.77
C GLY A 312 3.37 4.81 -20.68
N PRO A 313 2.23 4.13 -20.62
CA PRO A 313 1.01 4.67 -21.18
C PRO A 313 0.59 5.94 -20.47
N ALA A 314 0.13 6.94 -21.23
CA ALA A 314 -0.51 8.12 -20.67
C ALA A 314 -1.90 7.76 -20.13
N PHE A 315 -2.29 8.35 -19.01
CA PHE A 315 -3.63 8.26 -18.43
C PHE A 315 -4.13 9.67 -18.18
N ASP A 316 -5.28 10.01 -18.75
CA ASP A 316 -5.93 11.29 -18.53
C ASP A 316 -6.73 11.24 -17.24
N TRP A 317 -6.18 11.85 -16.17
CA TRP A 317 -6.77 11.89 -14.83
C TRP A 317 -7.92 12.88 -14.73
N ASP A 318 -7.95 13.89 -15.61
CA ASP A 318 -8.91 15.01 -15.57
C ASP A 318 -10.14 14.74 -16.45
N GLU A 319 -10.11 13.69 -17.30
CA GLU A 319 -11.28 13.26 -18.04
C GLU A 319 -12.45 12.96 -17.10
N PRO A 320 -13.68 13.38 -17.42
CA PRO A 320 -14.83 13.07 -16.57
C PRO A 320 -14.97 11.57 -16.30
N HIS A 321 -15.16 11.19 -15.03
CA HIS A 321 -15.22 9.78 -14.65
C HIS A 321 -16.49 9.05 -15.15
N GLY A 322 -17.58 9.78 -15.46
CA GLY A 322 -18.81 9.22 -16.04
C GLY A 322 -19.60 8.29 -15.10
N ARG A 323 -19.38 8.42 -13.79
CA ARG A 323 -19.98 7.59 -12.73
C ARG A 323 -20.71 8.52 -11.75
N GLY A 324 -21.92 8.85 -12.06
CA GLY A 324 -22.74 9.79 -11.28
C GLY A 324 -23.90 9.12 -10.63
#